data_3bba6891f5446ab5bd0c3860a183091f
#
_entry.id   3bba6891f5446ab5bd0c3860a183091f
#
_cell.length_a   1.000
_cell.length_b   1.000
_cell.length_c   1.000
_cell.angle_alpha   90.00
_cell.angle_beta   90.00
_cell.angle_gamma   90.00
#
_symmetry.space_group_name_H-M   'P 1'
#
loop_
_entity.id
_entity.type
_entity.pdbx_description
1 polymer ?
#
loop_
_entity_poly.entity_id
_entity_poly.type
_entity_poly.pdbx_seq_one_letter_code
_entity_poly.pdbx_strand_id
1 'polypeptide(L)'
;MNAARRTLLLASLAALGLAAAPGAFAHGDKHAEHGAAPAAASAQPAAQVVTPPATGGGTHDARAYFTDTELVDQNGRKVQFYSDVLKDRVVMLNVVYTNCKDACPLITRKLKEVRDALGEEAARKVHFISISSDPLNDTPASLKAFAAKNEADNPNWIFLTGDKARVDFVLSRLGQLGSSAEEHSTLLIAGDVATKRWNKIRPDAPPPAIAERLKVLTEPVAKVSMGR
;
A
#
# COMPACT_ATOMS: atom_id res chain seq x y z
N MET A 1 43.21 9.86 -38.20
CA MET A 1 44.59 10.34 -37.88
C MET A 1 44.51 11.01 -36.51
N ASN A 2 45.45 10.62 -35.63
CA ASN A 2 45.75 11.11 -34.28
C ASN A 2 44.80 10.59 -33.18
N ALA A 3 45.11 9.55 -32.48
CA ALA A 3 46.25 9.04 -31.67
C ALA A 3 46.53 9.86 -30.39
N ALA A 4 46.24 9.15 -29.28
CA ALA A 4 46.98 9.10 -28.02
C ALA A 4 47.11 10.36 -27.14
N ARG A 5 46.67 10.21 -25.89
CA ARG A 5 47.58 10.35 -24.73
C ARG A 5 47.02 9.64 -23.47
N ARG A 6 47.67 8.53 -23.13
CA ARG A 6 47.68 7.91 -21.81
C ARG A 6 48.48 8.80 -20.85
N THR A 7 48.04 8.97 -19.64
CA THR A 7 48.92 9.29 -18.53
C THR A 7 48.47 8.47 -17.30
N LEU A 8 49.28 7.47 -16.99
CA LEU A 8 49.32 6.80 -15.68
C LEU A 8 49.99 7.76 -14.68
N LEU A 9 49.51 7.79 -13.44
CA LEU A 9 50.32 8.13 -12.29
C LEU A 9 49.98 7.22 -11.12
N LEU A 10 51.02 6.54 -10.65
CA LEU A 10 51.09 5.53 -9.63
C LEU A 10 51.23 6.16 -8.21
N ALA A 11 50.66 5.45 -7.26
CA ALA A 11 51.18 5.15 -5.90
C ALA A 11 51.39 6.26 -4.89
N SER A 12 50.80 6.10 -3.72
CA SER A 12 51.52 6.12 -2.45
C SER A 12 50.74 5.35 -1.37
N LEU A 13 51.32 4.24 -0.92
CA LEU A 13 51.03 3.54 0.34
C LEU A 13 51.57 4.41 1.50
N ALA A 14 50.79 4.51 2.58
CA ALA A 14 51.34 4.72 3.93
C ALA A 14 50.51 3.91 4.94
N ALA A 15 51.15 2.90 5.47
CA ALA A 15 50.73 2.10 6.62
C ALA A 15 51.28 2.72 7.92
N LEU A 16 50.75 2.34 9.05
CA LEU A 16 51.07 2.40 10.49
C LEU A 16 49.95 3.15 11.24
N GLY A 17 49.38 2.63 12.30
CA GLY A 17 49.87 1.89 13.43
C GLY A 17 48.76 1.34 14.32
N LEU A 18 49.13 0.25 14.88
CA LEU A 18 48.47 -0.61 15.84
C LEU A 18 48.50 0.02 17.24
N ALA A 19 47.36 0.03 17.98
CA ALA A 19 47.39 0.09 19.43
C ALA A 19 46.15 -0.63 20.00
N ALA A 20 46.39 -1.80 20.53
CA ALA A 20 45.48 -2.56 21.38
C ALA A 20 45.71 -2.18 22.84
N ALA A 21 44.64 -2.06 23.62
CA ALA A 21 44.70 -2.20 25.08
C ALA A 21 43.40 -2.82 25.61
N PRO A 22 43.48 -3.92 26.38
CA PRO A 22 42.33 -4.52 27.04
C PRO A 22 42.13 -3.92 28.43
N GLY A 23 40.91 -3.57 28.79
CA GLY A 23 40.50 -3.18 30.14
C GLY A 23 39.45 -4.16 30.65
N ALA A 24 39.92 -5.18 31.36
CA ALA A 24 39.07 -6.03 32.20
C ALA A 24 38.80 -5.31 33.52
N PHE A 25 37.56 -5.24 33.95
CA PHE A 25 37.23 -5.04 35.37
C PHE A 25 36.22 -6.07 35.83
N ALA A 26 36.67 -6.75 36.91
CA ALA A 26 36.03 -7.85 37.58
C ALA A 26 34.96 -7.38 38.58
N HIS A 27 34.04 -8.27 38.83
CA HIS A 27 33.26 -8.59 40.03
C HIS A 27 33.26 -7.63 41.24
N GLY A 28 32.06 -7.41 41.76
CA GLY A 28 31.81 -6.90 43.09
C GLY A 28 30.40 -7.27 43.56
N ASP A 29 30.24 -8.52 44.05
CA ASP A 29 29.11 -8.91 44.87
C ASP A 29 29.12 -8.13 46.18
N LYS A 30 27.97 -7.53 46.55
CA LYS A 30 27.63 -7.27 47.94
C LYS A 30 26.13 -7.40 48.15
N HIS A 31 25.77 -8.50 48.78
CA HIS A 31 24.49 -8.66 49.47
C HIS A 31 24.32 -7.60 50.58
N ALA A 32 23.17 -6.97 50.63
CA ALA A 32 22.64 -6.33 51.82
C ALA A 32 21.14 -6.56 51.86
N GLU A 33 20.74 -7.51 52.75
CA GLU A 33 19.37 -7.63 53.21
C GLU A 33 19.01 -6.40 54.04
N HIS A 34 17.83 -5.80 53.77
CA HIS A 34 17.06 -5.10 54.81
C HIS A 34 15.58 -4.99 54.42
N GLY A 35 14.73 -5.60 55.25
CA GLY A 35 13.52 -4.99 55.78
C GLY A 35 12.31 -4.96 54.87
N ALA A 36 11.44 -5.96 55.04
CA ALA A 36 10.06 -5.93 54.59
C ALA A 36 9.26 -4.83 55.27
N ALA A 37 8.58 -3.98 54.49
CA ALA A 37 7.38 -3.25 54.90
C ALA A 37 6.32 -3.44 53.83
N PRO A 38 5.05 -3.70 54.20
CA PRO A 38 4.02 -3.99 53.22
C PRO A 38 3.51 -2.69 52.58
N ALA A 39 3.88 -2.46 51.34
CA ALA A 39 3.27 -1.40 50.54
C ALA A 39 1.91 -1.85 50.03
N ALA A 40 0.91 -1.05 50.31
CA ALA A 40 -0.46 -1.21 49.88
C ALA A 40 -0.55 -1.41 48.38
N ALA A 41 -1.22 -2.47 47.98
CA ALA A 41 -1.58 -2.74 46.59
C ALA A 41 -2.60 -1.67 46.10
N SER A 42 -2.11 -0.65 45.42
CA SER A 42 -2.96 0.19 44.58
C SER A 42 -3.35 -0.63 43.35
N ALA A 43 -4.59 -1.09 43.34
CA ALA A 43 -5.22 -1.75 42.21
C ALA A 43 -5.22 -0.76 41.02
N GLN A 44 -4.31 -0.96 40.07
CA GLN A 44 -4.44 -0.37 38.75
C GLN A 44 -5.66 -0.98 38.07
N PRO A 45 -6.57 -0.16 37.50
CA PRO A 45 -7.65 -0.72 36.73
C PRO A 45 -7.04 -1.48 35.53
N ALA A 46 -7.42 -2.75 35.43
CA ALA A 46 -7.05 -3.59 34.30
C ALA A 46 -7.34 -2.84 32.99
N ALA A 47 -6.30 -2.63 32.21
CA ALA A 47 -6.43 -2.14 30.85
C ALA A 47 -7.36 -3.11 30.13
N GLN A 48 -8.56 -2.64 29.81
CA GLN A 48 -9.49 -3.38 28.97
C GLN A 48 -8.77 -3.59 27.65
N VAL A 49 -8.43 -4.83 27.35
CA VAL A 49 -8.03 -5.27 26.03
C VAL A 49 -9.25 -4.99 25.15
N VAL A 50 -9.19 -3.88 24.42
CA VAL A 50 -10.14 -3.58 23.35
C VAL A 50 -9.83 -4.60 22.27
N THR A 51 -10.50 -5.74 22.32
CA THR A 51 -10.55 -6.69 21.22
C THR A 51 -11.06 -5.91 20.01
N PRO A 52 -10.30 -5.86 18.88
CA PRO A 52 -10.86 -5.30 17.66
C PRO A 52 -12.13 -6.06 17.34
N PRO A 53 -13.22 -5.40 16.94
CA PRO A 53 -14.44 -6.08 16.60
C PRO A 53 -14.11 -7.16 15.57
N ALA A 54 -14.44 -8.39 15.90
CA ALA A 54 -14.37 -9.52 15.00
C ALA A 54 -15.03 -9.10 13.69
N THR A 55 -14.41 -9.47 12.58
CA THR A 55 -14.88 -9.35 11.21
C THR A 55 -16.28 -9.92 11.05
N GLY A 56 -17.26 -9.20 11.54
CA GLY A 56 -18.63 -9.35 11.14
C GLY A 56 -18.72 -8.79 9.73
N GLY A 57 -19.11 -9.60 8.74
CA GLY A 57 -19.44 -9.14 7.40
C GLY A 57 -20.54 -8.08 7.53
N GLY A 58 -20.11 -6.82 7.70
CA GLY A 58 -21.01 -5.70 7.87
C GLY A 58 -21.78 -5.51 6.57
N THR A 59 -23.09 -5.56 6.67
CA THR A 59 -24.05 -5.23 5.61
C THR A 59 -24.04 -3.72 5.33
N HIS A 60 -22.90 -3.04 5.46
CA HIS A 60 -22.82 -1.63 5.12
C HIS A 60 -23.11 -1.46 3.64
N ASP A 61 -24.05 -0.58 3.33
CA ASP A 61 -24.26 -0.13 1.97
C ASP A 61 -22.95 0.47 1.46
N ALA A 62 -22.38 -0.13 0.41
CA ALA A 62 -21.11 0.30 -0.17
C ALA A 62 -21.17 1.77 -0.62
N ARG A 63 -22.33 2.24 -1.09
CA ARG A 63 -22.54 3.64 -1.46
C ARG A 63 -22.46 4.56 -0.23
N ALA A 64 -23.07 4.18 0.89
CA ALA A 64 -23.01 4.96 2.13
C ALA A 64 -21.61 4.96 2.73
N TYR A 65 -20.85 3.88 2.56
CA TYR A 65 -19.50 3.74 3.09
C TYR A 65 -18.46 4.52 2.27
N PHE A 66 -18.42 4.30 0.94
CA PHE A 66 -17.43 4.93 0.06
C PHE A 66 -17.86 6.32 -0.41
N THR A 67 -19.15 6.60 -0.46
CA THR A 67 -19.79 7.84 -0.90
C THR A 67 -19.46 8.25 -2.34
N ASP A 68 -20.21 9.19 -2.88
CA ASP A 68 -19.92 9.84 -4.15
C ASP A 68 -19.01 11.05 -3.95
N THR A 69 -17.86 10.80 -3.30
CA THR A 69 -16.81 11.83 -3.16
C THR A 69 -16.25 12.17 -4.55
N GLU A 70 -16.33 13.44 -4.94
CA GLU A 70 -15.81 13.92 -6.21
C GLU A 70 -14.28 13.90 -6.19
N LEU A 71 -13.69 13.17 -7.13
CA LEU A 71 -12.25 13.12 -7.44
C LEU A 71 -12.01 13.54 -8.88
N VAL A 72 -10.74 13.59 -9.30
CA VAL A 72 -10.33 13.95 -10.65
C VAL A 72 -9.45 12.84 -11.21
N ASP A 73 -9.74 12.35 -12.42
CA ASP A 73 -8.93 11.33 -13.08
C ASP A 73 -7.68 11.94 -13.77
N GLN A 74 -6.80 11.06 -14.27
CA GLN A 74 -5.58 11.45 -14.99
C GLN A 74 -5.84 12.22 -16.29
N ASN A 75 -7.07 12.30 -16.77
CA ASN A 75 -7.48 13.08 -17.94
C ASN A 75 -8.15 14.40 -17.55
N GLY A 76 -8.18 14.74 -16.25
CA GLY A 76 -8.82 15.95 -15.74
C GLY A 76 -10.35 15.87 -15.64
N ARG A 77 -10.95 14.69 -15.78
CA ARG A 77 -12.40 14.51 -15.65
C ARG A 77 -12.78 14.34 -14.18
N LYS A 78 -13.85 15.02 -13.77
CA LYS A 78 -14.45 14.80 -12.45
C LYS A 78 -15.20 13.47 -12.45
N VAL A 79 -15.00 12.68 -11.42
CA VAL A 79 -15.62 11.37 -11.22
C VAL A 79 -16.15 11.23 -9.80
N GLN A 80 -17.29 10.56 -9.65
CA GLN A 80 -17.88 10.21 -8.37
C GLN A 80 -17.31 8.87 -7.91
N PHE A 81 -16.63 8.83 -6.76
CA PHE A 81 -15.83 7.67 -6.38
C PHE A 81 -16.64 6.38 -6.31
N TYR A 82 -17.83 6.40 -5.70
CA TYR A 82 -18.65 5.19 -5.70
C TYR A 82 -19.31 4.94 -7.06
N SER A 83 -20.09 5.91 -7.57
CA SER A 83 -20.96 5.68 -8.74
C SER A 83 -20.21 5.45 -10.04
N ASP A 84 -19.07 6.19 -10.26
CA ASP A 84 -18.32 6.11 -11.51
C ASP A 84 -17.13 5.18 -11.47
N VAL A 85 -16.56 4.92 -10.24
CA VAL A 85 -15.31 4.18 -10.13
C VAL A 85 -15.51 2.79 -9.52
N LEU A 86 -16.36 2.63 -8.50
CA LEU A 86 -16.48 1.36 -7.77
C LEU A 86 -17.71 0.54 -8.13
N LYS A 87 -18.86 1.18 -8.37
CA LYS A 87 -20.15 0.52 -8.47
C LYS A 87 -20.15 -0.63 -9.50
N ASP A 88 -20.63 -1.80 -9.07
CA ASP A 88 -20.79 -3.01 -9.88
C ASP A 88 -19.50 -3.52 -10.54
N ARG A 89 -18.34 -3.25 -9.92
CA ARG A 89 -17.03 -3.63 -10.46
C ARG A 89 -16.25 -4.57 -9.57
N VAL A 90 -15.43 -5.39 -10.21
CA VAL A 90 -14.28 -6.01 -9.55
C VAL A 90 -13.10 -5.05 -9.68
N VAL A 91 -12.50 -4.72 -8.56
CA VAL A 91 -11.47 -3.67 -8.48
C VAL A 91 -10.17 -4.18 -7.87
N MET A 92 -9.07 -3.61 -8.33
CA MET A 92 -7.74 -3.68 -7.72
C MET A 92 -7.28 -2.26 -7.42
N LEU A 93 -7.18 -1.92 -6.14
CA LEU A 93 -6.77 -0.59 -5.70
C LEU A 93 -5.36 -0.61 -5.11
N ASN A 94 -4.61 0.44 -5.39
CA ASN A 94 -3.34 0.76 -4.74
C ASN A 94 -3.21 2.27 -4.54
N VAL A 95 -2.27 2.67 -3.69
CA VAL A 95 -1.90 4.06 -3.47
C VAL A 95 -0.58 4.36 -4.17
N VAL A 96 -0.48 5.56 -4.73
CA VAL A 96 0.71 6.06 -5.44
C VAL A 96 0.95 7.52 -5.11
N TYR A 97 2.17 8.00 -5.33
CA TYR A 97 2.45 9.42 -5.53
C TYR A 97 3.54 9.58 -6.58
N THR A 98 3.45 10.60 -7.43
CA THR A 98 4.27 10.67 -8.66
C THR A 98 5.73 10.93 -8.38
N ASN A 99 6.06 11.55 -7.24
CA ASN A 99 7.44 11.82 -6.82
C ASN A 99 8.13 10.63 -6.14
N CYS A 100 7.42 9.51 -5.95
CA CYS A 100 7.99 8.27 -5.43
C CYS A 100 8.98 7.67 -6.42
N LYS A 101 10.22 7.42 -5.97
CA LYS A 101 11.27 6.89 -6.85
C LYS A 101 11.45 5.36 -6.75
N ASP A 102 10.91 4.76 -5.71
CA ASP A 102 11.16 3.35 -5.36
C ASP A 102 9.90 2.47 -5.43
N ALA A 103 9.08 2.47 -4.39
CA ALA A 103 7.99 1.52 -4.23
C ALA A 103 6.87 1.70 -5.27
N CYS A 104 6.40 2.92 -5.51
CA CYS A 104 5.25 3.15 -6.38
C CYS A 104 5.48 2.69 -7.84
N PRO A 105 6.62 3.01 -8.49
CA PRO A 105 6.90 2.46 -9.81
C PRO A 105 7.00 0.94 -9.84
N LEU A 106 7.60 0.33 -8.81
CA LEU A 106 7.73 -1.14 -8.72
C LEU A 106 6.37 -1.81 -8.57
N ILE A 107 5.52 -1.30 -7.68
CA ILE A 107 4.17 -1.82 -7.46
C ILE A 107 3.31 -1.64 -8.71
N THR A 108 3.40 -0.48 -9.37
CA THR A 108 2.62 -0.22 -10.59
C THR A 108 3.01 -1.17 -11.72
N ARG A 109 4.31 -1.39 -11.98
CA ARG A 109 4.76 -2.38 -12.97
C ARG A 109 4.35 -3.80 -12.60
N LYS A 110 4.41 -4.17 -11.32
CA LYS A 110 3.89 -5.47 -10.84
C LYS A 110 2.39 -5.60 -11.11
N LEU A 111 1.59 -4.56 -10.89
CA LEU A 111 0.17 -4.60 -11.21
C LEU A 111 -0.09 -4.74 -12.73
N LYS A 112 0.78 -4.19 -13.58
CA LYS A 112 0.75 -4.48 -15.02
C LYS A 112 0.98 -5.96 -15.28
N GLU A 113 1.98 -6.58 -14.64
CA GLU A 113 2.23 -8.03 -14.75
C GLU A 113 1.03 -8.86 -14.22
N VAL A 114 0.38 -8.42 -13.15
CA VAL A 114 -0.88 -9.03 -12.65
C VAL A 114 -1.96 -8.97 -13.72
N ARG A 115 -2.12 -7.82 -14.37
CA ARG A 115 -3.08 -7.64 -15.45
C ARG A 115 -2.80 -8.56 -16.63
N ASP A 116 -1.56 -8.71 -17.01
CA ASP A 116 -1.14 -9.63 -18.08
C ASP A 116 -1.42 -11.10 -17.68
N ALA A 117 -1.14 -11.48 -16.43
CA ALA A 117 -1.40 -12.82 -15.89
C ALA A 117 -2.90 -13.16 -15.76
N LEU A 118 -3.78 -12.17 -15.68
CA LEU A 118 -5.24 -12.39 -15.73
C LEU A 118 -5.69 -13.00 -17.06
N GLY A 119 -4.98 -12.70 -18.15
CA GLY A 119 -5.42 -12.96 -19.50
C GLY A 119 -6.52 -11.97 -19.95
N GLU A 120 -6.76 -11.92 -21.25
CA GLU A 120 -7.61 -10.87 -21.84
C GLU A 120 -9.02 -10.80 -21.27
N GLU A 121 -9.67 -11.94 -21.08
CA GLU A 121 -11.07 -11.98 -20.65
C GLU A 121 -11.24 -11.45 -19.22
N ALA A 122 -10.44 -11.96 -18.26
CA ALA A 122 -10.53 -11.52 -16.87
C ALA A 122 -9.99 -10.09 -16.70
N ALA A 123 -8.95 -9.72 -17.46
CA ALA A 123 -8.40 -8.36 -17.42
C ALA A 123 -9.41 -7.28 -17.84
N ARG A 124 -10.34 -7.60 -18.73
CA ARG A 124 -11.43 -6.68 -19.10
C ARG A 124 -12.48 -6.50 -17.99
N LYS A 125 -12.60 -7.46 -17.07
CA LYS A 125 -13.57 -7.42 -15.96
C LYS A 125 -13.01 -6.75 -14.71
N VAL A 126 -11.67 -6.64 -14.59
CA VAL A 126 -11.01 -6.04 -13.42
C VAL A 126 -10.66 -4.58 -13.73
N HIS A 127 -11.07 -3.68 -12.85
CA HIS A 127 -10.72 -2.26 -12.92
C HIS A 127 -9.57 -1.96 -11.94
N PHE A 128 -8.48 -1.44 -12.47
CA PHE A 128 -7.34 -0.99 -11.67
C PHE A 128 -7.53 0.46 -11.28
N ILE A 129 -7.31 0.78 -10.01
CA ILE A 129 -7.54 2.11 -9.45
C ILE A 129 -6.32 2.48 -8.61
N SER A 130 -5.60 3.52 -9.04
CA SER A 130 -4.47 4.09 -8.31
C SER A 130 -4.88 5.44 -7.74
N ILE A 131 -4.78 5.64 -6.43
CA ILE A 131 -5.20 6.88 -5.77
C ILE A 131 -3.95 7.59 -5.25
N SER A 132 -3.83 8.89 -5.55
CA SER A 132 -2.71 9.69 -5.07
C SER A 132 -2.76 9.85 -3.55
N SER A 133 -1.60 9.69 -2.88
CA SER A 133 -1.41 10.11 -1.48
C SER A 133 -0.88 11.54 -1.36
N ASP A 134 -0.52 12.18 -2.47
CA ASP A 134 0.03 13.54 -2.51
C ASP A 134 -0.77 14.46 -3.46
N PRO A 135 -2.07 14.65 -3.21
CA PRO A 135 -2.93 15.41 -4.12
C PRO A 135 -2.57 16.90 -4.23
N LEU A 136 -1.71 17.42 -3.35
CA LEU A 136 -1.21 18.80 -3.46
C LEU A 136 -0.17 18.94 -4.58
N ASN A 137 0.59 17.89 -4.88
CA ASN A 137 1.64 17.87 -5.90
C ASN A 137 1.24 17.04 -7.13
N ASP A 138 0.39 16.03 -6.96
CA ASP A 138 -0.04 15.13 -8.01
C ASP A 138 -1.19 15.74 -8.84
N THR A 139 -0.84 16.34 -9.95
CA THR A 139 -1.81 16.83 -10.94
C THR A 139 -2.31 15.68 -11.83
N PRO A 140 -3.46 15.84 -12.52
CA PRO A 140 -3.88 14.91 -13.56
C PRO A 140 -2.79 14.62 -14.60
N ALA A 141 -2.08 15.65 -15.03
CA ALA A 141 -1.01 15.52 -16.02
C ALA A 141 0.18 14.72 -15.49
N SER A 142 0.59 14.93 -14.24
CA SER A 142 1.68 14.15 -13.61
C SER A 142 1.29 12.70 -13.40
N LEU A 143 0.05 12.42 -13.01
CA LEU A 143 -0.48 11.05 -12.91
C LEU A 143 -0.55 10.36 -14.27
N LYS A 144 -0.96 11.07 -15.31
CA LYS A 144 -0.96 10.52 -16.69
C LYS A 144 0.45 10.18 -17.16
N ALA A 145 1.42 11.07 -16.91
CA ALA A 145 2.81 10.82 -17.21
C ALA A 145 3.39 9.65 -16.41
N PHE A 146 3.03 9.53 -15.13
CA PHE A 146 3.41 8.40 -14.28
C PHE A 146 2.83 7.08 -14.82
N ALA A 147 1.55 7.06 -15.20
CA ALA A 147 0.90 5.90 -15.79
C ALA A 147 1.62 5.44 -17.07
N ALA A 148 1.87 6.36 -18.01
CA ALA A 148 2.56 6.06 -19.24
C ALA A 148 4.00 5.54 -19.01
N LYS A 149 4.76 6.17 -18.11
CA LYS A 149 6.13 5.77 -17.75
C LYS A 149 6.19 4.35 -17.17
N ASN A 150 5.15 3.91 -16.47
CA ASN A 150 5.09 2.60 -15.80
C ASN A 150 4.23 1.57 -16.56
N GLU A 151 3.92 1.84 -17.84
CA GLU A 151 3.12 0.97 -18.72
C GLU A 151 1.72 0.64 -18.15
N ALA A 152 1.15 1.58 -17.39
CA ALA A 152 -0.15 1.49 -16.76
C ALA A 152 -1.22 2.37 -17.45
N ASP A 153 -0.91 2.97 -18.59
CA ASP A 153 -1.87 3.74 -19.41
C ASP A 153 -2.78 2.77 -20.18
N ASN A 154 -3.89 2.43 -19.56
CA ASN A 154 -4.77 1.35 -19.98
C ASN A 154 -6.24 1.75 -19.76
N PRO A 155 -7.18 1.40 -20.65
CA PRO A 155 -8.59 1.78 -20.52
C PRO A 155 -9.25 1.38 -19.19
N ASN A 156 -8.81 0.27 -18.60
CA ASN A 156 -9.34 -0.23 -17.31
C ASN A 156 -8.51 0.21 -16.12
N TRP A 157 -7.60 1.17 -16.28
CA TRP A 157 -6.76 1.68 -15.21
C TRP A 157 -6.95 3.17 -15.05
N ILE A 158 -7.52 3.57 -13.92
CA ILE A 158 -7.76 4.96 -13.58
C ILE A 158 -6.80 5.42 -12.48
N PHE A 159 -6.24 6.59 -12.64
CA PHE A 159 -5.44 7.27 -11.62
C PHE A 159 -6.21 8.47 -11.10
N LEU A 160 -6.33 8.58 -9.78
CA LEU A 160 -7.21 9.55 -9.12
C LEU A 160 -6.42 10.50 -8.24
N THR A 161 -6.78 11.77 -8.31
CA THR A 161 -6.36 12.86 -7.44
C THR A 161 -7.54 13.79 -7.14
N GLY A 162 -7.31 14.96 -6.59
CA GLY A 162 -8.36 15.94 -6.36
C GLY A 162 -8.09 16.83 -5.17
N ASP A 163 -9.14 17.38 -4.58
CA ASP A 163 -9.05 18.12 -3.32
C ASP A 163 -8.49 17.22 -2.21
N LYS A 164 -7.53 17.76 -1.43
CA LYS A 164 -6.83 16.95 -0.41
C LYS A 164 -7.78 16.34 0.61
N ALA A 165 -8.75 17.10 1.11
CA ALA A 165 -9.67 16.58 2.13
C ALA A 165 -10.55 15.45 1.57
N ARG A 166 -10.93 15.51 0.29
CA ARG A 166 -11.68 14.48 -0.40
C ARG A 166 -10.86 13.23 -0.65
N VAL A 167 -9.61 13.38 -1.08
CA VAL A 167 -8.67 12.25 -1.26
C VAL A 167 -8.39 11.59 0.08
N ASP A 168 -8.05 12.35 1.11
CA ASP A 168 -7.80 11.85 2.46
C ASP A 168 -9.00 11.08 3.01
N PHE A 169 -10.23 11.59 2.77
CA PHE A 169 -11.46 10.90 3.15
C PHE A 169 -11.55 9.51 2.48
N VAL A 170 -11.33 9.44 1.17
CA VAL A 170 -11.37 8.18 0.43
C VAL A 170 -10.28 7.21 0.92
N LEU A 171 -9.04 7.69 1.09
CA LEU A 171 -7.94 6.88 1.60
C LEU A 171 -8.21 6.37 3.02
N SER A 172 -8.84 7.18 3.88
CA SER A 172 -9.24 6.76 5.23
C SER A 172 -10.26 5.62 5.20
N ARG A 173 -11.25 5.68 4.30
CA ARG A 173 -12.25 4.62 4.11
C ARG A 173 -11.63 3.32 3.63
N LEU A 174 -10.58 3.40 2.83
CA LEU A 174 -9.82 2.25 2.36
C LEU A 174 -8.81 1.72 3.41
N GLY A 175 -8.60 2.47 4.51
CA GLY A 175 -7.56 2.16 5.50
C GLY A 175 -6.15 2.27 4.91
N GLN A 176 -5.96 3.26 4.03
CA GLN A 176 -4.71 3.53 3.30
C GLN A 176 -4.13 4.91 3.61
N LEU A 177 -4.85 5.74 4.37
CA LEU A 177 -4.37 7.07 4.76
C LEU A 177 -3.15 6.94 5.68
N GLY A 178 -2.06 7.60 5.32
CA GLY A 178 -0.85 7.79 6.13
C GLY A 178 -0.78 9.19 6.72
N SER A 179 0.22 9.45 7.57
CA SER A 179 0.49 10.78 8.13
C SER A 179 1.20 11.70 7.11
N SER A 180 1.84 11.11 6.10
CA SER A 180 2.43 11.81 4.95
C SER A 180 2.19 11.03 3.66
N ALA A 181 2.59 11.60 2.53
CA ALA A 181 2.50 10.94 1.23
C ALA A 181 3.33 9.65 1.18
N GLU A 182 4.43 9.58 1.90
CA GLU A 182 5.36 8.44 1.96
C GLU A 182 4.88 7.35 2.93
N GLU A 183 4.12 7.72 3.96
CA GLU A 183 3.70 6.82 5.05
C GLU A 183 2.34 6.15 4.82
N HIS A 184 1.87 6.14 3.59
CA HIS A 184 0.67 5.40 3.25
C HIS A 184 0.90 3.87 3.27
N SER A 185 -0.16 3.11 3.43
CA SER A 185 -0.09 1.65 3.31
C SER A 185 0.22 1.22 1.88
N THR A 186 1.15 0.29 1.71
CA THR A 186 1.47 -0.33 0.40
C THR A 186 0.61 -1.54 0.07
N LEU A 187 -0.31 -1.94 0.97
CA LEU A 187 -1.21 -3.05 0.73
C LEU A 187 -2.09 -2.80 -0.49
N LEU A 188 -2.22 -3.81 -1.31
CA LEU A 188 -3.17 -3.82 -2.41
C LEU A 188 -4.56 -4.22 -1.89
N ILE A 189 -5.61 -3.65 -2.45
CA ILE A 189 -6.98 -3.97 -2.09
C ILE A 189 -7.68 -4.53 -3.33
N ALA A 190 -8.06 -5.81 -3.27
CA ALA A 190 -8.89 -6.43 -4.27
C ALA A 190 -10.32 -6.57 -3.77
N GLY A 191 -11.31 -6.24 -4.58
CA GLY A 191 -12.70 -6.33 -4.17
C GLY A 191 -13.68 -6.55 -5.31
N ASP A 192 -14.73 -7.28 -5.00
CA ASP A 192 -15.97 -7.29 -5.78
C ASP A 192 -17.00 -6.45 -5.01
N VAL A 193 -17.27 -5.28 -5.54
CA VAL A 193 -18.11 -4.27 -4.88
C VAL A 193 -19.57 -4.74 -4.80
N ALA A 194 -20.06 -5.45 -5.81
CA ALA A 194 -21.42 -5.95 -5.85
C ALA A 194 -21.68 -7.03 -4.79
N THR A 195 -20.74 -7.96 -4.62
CA THR A 195 -20.86 -9.07 -3.65
C THR A 195 -20.21 -8.78 -2.30
N LYS A 196 -19.63 -7.59 -2.14
CA LYS A 196 -18.94 -7.12 -0.90
C LYS A 196 -17.78 -8.02 -0.47
N ARG A 197 -17.14 -8.73 -1.40
CA ARG A 197 -15.96 -9.55 -1.14
C ARG A 197 -14.70 -8.67 -1.26
N TRP A 198 -13.96 -8.51 -0.16
CA TRP A 198 -12.77 -7.69 -0.12
C TRP A 198 -11.58 -8.44 0.44
N ASN A 199 -10.40 -8.22 -0.14
CA ASN A 199 -9.14 -8.81 0.28
C ASN A 199 -8.05 -7.75 0.31
N LYS A 200 -7.24 -7.75 1.39
CA LYS A 200 -5.97 -7.03 1.42
C LYS A 200 -4.86 -7.99 1.00
N ILE A 201 -4.04 -7.57 0.07
CA ILE A 201 -2.99 -8.39 -0.53
C ILE A 201 -1.65 -7.67 -0.33
N ARG A 202 -0.65 -8.41 0.10
CA ARG A 202 0.70 -7.86 0.24
C ARG A 202 1.31 -7.59 -1.15
N PRO A 203 2.04 -6.47 -1.34
CA PRO A 203 2.61 -6.12 -2.64
C PRO A 203 3.78 -7.04 -3.04
N ASP A 204 4.35 -7.80 -2.10
CA ASP A 204 5.42 -8.78 -2.37
C ASP A 204 4.89 -10.11 -2.94
N ALA A 205 3.58 -10.37 -2.89
CA ALA A 205 2.99 -11.56 -3.48
C ALA A 205 3.31 -11.64 -5.00
N PRO A 206 3.55 -12.86 -5.55
CA PRO A 206 3.83 -13.04 -6.97
C PRO A 206 2.64 -12.61 -7.84
N PRO A 207 2.87 -11.97 -9.01
CA PRO A 207 1.80 -11.53 -9.90
C PRO A 207 0.78 -12.60 -10.27
N PRO A 208 1.16 -13.86 -10.61
CA PRO A 208 0.18 -14.91 -10.88
C PRO A 208 -0.73 -15.22 -9.68
N ALA A 209 -0.19 -15.21 -8.46
CA ALA A 209 -0.99 -15.46 -7.25
C ALA A 209 -2.01 -14.36 -6.98
N ILE A 210 -1.66 -13.11 -7.28
CA ILE A 210 -2.59 -11.98 -7.21
C ILE A 210 -3.66 -12.10 -8.29
N ALA A 211 -3.26 -12.46 -9.52
CA ALA A 211 -4.17 -12.66 -10.64
C ALA A 211 -5.21 -13.73 -10.35
N GLU A 212 -4.81 -14.89 -9.79
CA GLU A 212 -5.75 -15.95 -9.41
C GLU A 212 -6.79 -15.48 -8.38
N ARG A 213 -6.37 -14.68 -7.39
CA ARG A 213 -7.32 -14.11 -6.42
C ARG A 213 -8.32 -13.16 -7.09
N LEU A 214 -7.90 -12.40 -8.09
CA LEU A 214 -8.79 -11.52 -8.85
C LEU A 214 -9.73 -12.33 -9.75
N LYS A 215 -9.26 -13.40 -10.38
CA LYS A 215 -10.12 -14.28 -11.20
C LYS A 215 -11.28 -14.83 -10.37
N VAL A 216 -11.02 -15.31 -9.15
CA VAL A 216 -12.06 -15.79 -8.23
C VAL A 216 -13.11 -14.69 -7.94
N LEU A 217 -12.71 -13.42 -7.90
CA LEU A 217 -13.65 -12.31 -7.71
C LEU A 217 -14.50 -12.04 -8.97
N THR A 218 -13.98 -12.35 -10.16
CA THR A 218 -14.72 -12.17 -11.42
C THR A 218 -15.71 -13.30 -11.70
N GLU A 219 -15.66 -14.39 -10.96
CA GLU A 219 -16.57 -15.52 -11.11
C GLU A 219 -17.88 -15.26 -10.37
N PRO A 220 -19.03 -15.67 -10.98
CA PRO A 220 -20.31 -15.58 -10.31
C PRO A 220 -20.28 -16.38 -8.99
N VAL A 221 -20.78 -15.80 -7.91
CA VAL A 221 -20.99 -16.55 -6.67
C VAL A 221 -21.98 -17.66 -6.95
N ALA A 222 -21.54 -18.92 -6.90
CA ALA A 222 -22.43 -20.06 -6.99
C ALA A 222 -23.53 -19.91 -5.93
N LYS A 223 -24.78 -19.79 -6.35
CA LYS A 223 -25.93 -19.83 -5.43
C LYS A 223 -25.88 -21.21 -4.78
N VAL A 224 -25.49 -21.27 -3.52
CA VAL A 224 -25.67 -22.48 -2.71
C VAL A 224 -27.19 -22.70 -2.65
N SER A 225 -27.68 -23.62 -3.46
CA SER A 225 -29.06 -24.11 -3.35
C SER A 225 -29.13 -24.84 -2.00
N MET A 226 -29.67 -24.17 -0.98
CA MET A 226 -30.12 -24.88 0.20
C MET A 226 -31.27 -25.75 -0.25
N GLY A 227 -30.98 -27.04 -0.50
CA GLY A 227 -31.99 -28.06 -0.65
C GLY A 227 -32.85 -28.08 0.62
N ARG A 228 -34.14 -27.91 0.43
CA ARG A 228 -35.16 -28.12 1.48
C ARG A 228 -35.27 -29.60 1.75
#